data_09830199e35f3f0a22a061e133e228fd
#
_entry.id   09830199e35f3f0a22a061e133e228fd
#
_cell.length_a   1.000
_cell.length_b   1.000
_cell.length_c   1.000
_cell.angle_alpha   90.00
_cell.angle_beta   90.00
_cell.angle_gamma   90.00
#
_symmetry.space_group_name_H-M   'P 1'
#
loop_
_entity.id
_entity.type
_entity.pdbx_description
1 polymer ?
#
loop_
_entity_poly.entity_id
_entity_poly.type
_entity_poly.pdbx_seq_one_letter_code
_entity_poly.pdbx_strand_id
1 'polypeptide(L)'
;MLKLKKLVATALAGVMMAVAAGCGGGAADSGSSAPAGNSGGKRVGVAMPTQSSQRWIQDGANMKEKLEALGYQVDLQYAEDDVQAQVSQIENMITNGANCLVVASIDSSALVNALAQAKANNIPVIAYDRLLMDTDSVSYYATFDNKGVGTLIGKYVEKQLGLAEGKGPYNVEFFAGSPDDNNAHFLNDGLFEVLQKYIDKGQLVVPSKQTDFDTICTLRWSQETAQRRMEDIISGYYTDGKKLDAVISPFDGISYGIAAALEGAGYQVGKNWPLITGQDAELMATKNIISGKQTMTVFKDTRTLADKCVTMVQAVLEGKDPEINDTTSYNNHKLVVPSYLCTPVAVDKSNYQKELIDSGYYKADQLK
;
A
#
# COMPACT_ATOMS: atom_id res chain seq x y z
N MET A 1 50.24 12.41 36.26
CA MET A 1 51.03 13.57 35.80
C MET A 1 50.14 14.36 34.89
N LEU A 2 49.46 15.39 35.38
CA LEU A 2 49.80 16.83 35.36
C LEU A 2 50.13 17.31 33.94
N LYS A 3 49.41 18.25 33.33
CA LYS A 3 49.13 19.70 33.54
C LYS A 3 48.09 20.15 32.52
N LEU A 4 46.98 20.77 32.75
CA LEU A 4 46.59 22.10 33.25
C LEU A 4 47.33 23.29 32.64
N LYS A 5 46.55 24.19 31.97
CA LYS A 5 46.59 25.65 31.94
C LYS A 5 45.66 26.20 30.82
N LYS A 6 44.59 26.85 31.14
CA LYS A 6 44.31 28.30 31.49
C LYS A 6 44.02 29.15 30.22
N LEU A 7 42.79 29.56 30.07
CA LEU A 7 42.17 30.90 30.23
C LEU A 7 42.85 32.07 29.49
N VAL A 8 42.06 32.77 28.61
CA VAL A 8 41.96 34.25 28.63
C VAL A 8 40.59 34.66 28.07
N ALA A 9 39.86 35.42 28.86
CA ALA A 9 38.68 36.23 28.52
C ALA A 9 39.15 37.64 28.21
N THR A 10 38.50 38.30 27.26
CA THR A 10 38.58 39.79 27.16
C THR A 10 37.25 40.32 26.65
N ALA A 11 36.58 41.06 27.52
CA ALA A 11 35.43 41.91 27.23
C ALA A 11 35.95 43.29 26.82
N LEU A 12 35.28 43.99 25.93
CA LEU A 12 35.26 45.48 25.95
C LEU A 12 33.95 46.02 25.39
N ALA A 13 33.49 47.02 26.11
CA ALA A 13 32.20 47.67 26.03
C ALA A 13 32.18 48.88 25.06
N GLY A 14 30.97 49.20 24.60
CA GLY A 14 30.46 50.57 24.60
C GLY A 14 30.82 51.50 23.44
N VAL A 15 29.80 52.02 22.77
CA VAL A 15 29.54 53.47 22.69
C VAL A 15 28.12 53.73 22.16
N MET A 16 27.27 54.39 22.99
CA MET A 16 26.06 55.09 22.56
C MET A 16 26.44 56.44 21.91
N MET A 17 25.72 56.85 20.85
CA MET A 17 25.48 58.28 20.58
C MET A 17 24.09 58.47 19.99
N ALA A 18 23.27 59.13 20.69
CA ALA A 18 22.00 59.69 20.27
C ALA A 18 22.26 61.10 19.65
N VAL A 19 21.57 61.44 18.57
CA VAL A 19 21.31 62.77 18.14
C VAL A 19 19.85 62.93 17.74
N ALA A 20 19.19 63.90 18.34
CA ALA A 20 17.79 64.18 18.14
C ALA A 20 17.58 65.37 17.15
N ALA A 21 16.35 65.38 16.62
CA ALA A 21 15.57 66.55 16.20
C ALA A 21 15.63 67.05 14.75
N GLY A 22 14.46 67.02 14.14
CA GLY A 22 14.10 67.74 12.93
C GLY A 22 12.61 67.54 12.60
N CYS A 23 11.77 68.49 13.03
CA CYS A 23 10.33 68.55 12.74
C CYS A 23 10.03 68.84 11.26
N GLY A 24 9.02 68.14 10.69
CA GLY A 24 8.40 68.49 9.42
C GLY A 24 7.09 67.72 9.25
N GLY A 25 5.94 68.36 9.39
CA GLY A 25 4.62 67.73 9.35
C GLY A 25 4.19 67.34 7.95
N GLY A 26 3.49 66.21 7.89
CA GLY A 26 2.76 65.72 6.75
C GLY A 26 1.80 64.61 7.20
N ALA A 27 0.51 64.74 6.89
CA ALA A 27 -0.59 63.90 7.33
C ALA A 27 -0.34 62.44 7.07
N ALA A 28 -0.41 61.66 8.10
CA ALA A 28 -0.32 60.21 8.04
C ALA A 28 -1.68 59.59 7.67
N ASP A 29 -1.71 58.98 6.53
CA ASP A 29 -2.71 57.98 6.19
C ASP A 29 -2.39 56.70 6.97
N SER A 30 -3.24 56.35 7.93
CA SER A 30 -3.11 55.15 8.76
C SER A 30 -3.56 53.92 7.96
N GLY A 31 -2.70 53.50 7.03
CA GLY A 31 -2.79 52.19 6.42
C GLY A 31 -2.46 51.13 7.46
N SER A 32 -3.50 50.50 8.01
CA SER A 32 -3.41 49.27 8.76
C SER A 32 -2.78 48.21 7.86
N SER A 33 -1.50 47.96 8.05
CA SER A 33 -0.85 46.74 7.47
C SER A 33 -1.45 45.54 8.17
N ALA A 34 -2.46 44.93 7.52
CA ALA A 34 -2.86 43.59 7.84
C ALA A 34 -1.61 42.66 7.75
N PRO A 35 -1.45 41.73 8.68
CA PRO A 35 -0.36 40.77 8.60
C PRO A 35 -0.41 40.11 7.23
N ALA A 36 0.71 40.05 6.51
CA ALA A 36 0.86 39.37 5.25
C ALA A 36 0.37 37.93 5.45
N GLY A 37 -0.80 37.66 4.90
CA GLY A 37 -1.34 36.28 4.90
C GLY A 37 -0.30 35.39 4.32
N ASN A 38 0.02 34.32 5.06
CA ASN A 38 0.91 33.26 4.65
C ASN A 38 0.33 32.67 3.34
N SER A 39 0.86 33.04 2.19
CA SER A 39 0.49 32.53 0.87
C SER A 39 1.09 31.14 0.62
N GLY A 40 1.33 30.39 1.69
CA GLY A 40 1.72 28.99 1.62
C GLY A 40 0.53 28.18 1.13
N GLY A 41 0.69 27.43 0.03
CA GLY A 41 -0.32 26.51 -0.48
C GLY A 41 -0.80 25.56 0.61
N LYS A 42 -2.04 25.06 0.49
CA LYS A 42 -2.59 24.06 1.43
C LYS A 42 -1.64 22.87 1.57
N ARG A 43 -1.51 22.35 2.78
CA ARG A 43 -0.62 21.23 3.11
C ARG A 43 -1.38 19.92 3.12
N VAL A 44 -0.84 18.91 2.44
CA VAL A 44 -1.37 17.53 2.43
C VAL A 44 -0.36 16.61 3.09
N GLY A 45 -0.78 15.92 4.15
CA GLY A 45 -0.01 14.85 4.77
C GLY A 45 -0.28 13.52 4.07
N VAL A 46 0.77 12.80 3.70
CA VAL A 46 0.70 11.50 3.04
C VAL A 46 1.48 10.49 3.86
N ALA A 47 0.77 9.58 4.55
CA ALA A 47 1.36 8.55 5.41
C ALA A 47 1.30 7.19 4.71
N MET A 48 2.47 6.64 4.36
CA MET A 48 2.64 5.35 3.69
C MET A 48 3.21 4.30 4.65
N PRO A 49 2.91 2.99 4.46
CA PRO A 49 3.30 1.97 5.42
C PRO A 49 4.80 1.68 5.42
N THR A 50 5.42 1.51 4.25
CA THR A 50 6.80 1.00 4.15
C THR A 50 7.42 1.29 2.78
N GLN A 51 8.74 1.23 2.68
CA GLN A 51 9.49 1.24 1.42
C GLN A 51 9.97 -0.17 1.00
N SER A 52 9.64 -1.20 1.78
CA SER A 52 10.03 -2.59 1.47
C SER A 52 9.29 -3.18 0.25
N SER A 53 8.13 -2.65 -0.10
CA SER A 53 7.40 -3.00 -1.34
C SER A 53 7.49 -1.85 -2.34
N GLN A 54 7.82 -2.20 -3.58
CA GLN A 54 8.01 -1.26 -4.69
C GLN A 54 6.77 -0.38 -4.93
N ARG A 55 5.57 -0.95 -4.80
CA ARG A 55 4.34 -0.21 -5.05
C ARG A 55 4.18 1.01 -4.13
N TRP A 56 4.52 0.91 -2.84
CA TRP A 56 4.38 2.04 -1.91
C TRP A 56 5.28 3.21 -2.25
N ILE A 57 6.50 2.91 -2.77
CA ILE A 57 7.41 3.95 -3.30
C ILE A 57 6.76 4.64 -4.51
N GLN A 58 6.18 3.87 -5.43
CA GLN A 58 5.52 4.39 -6.63
C GLN A 58 4.25 5.18 -6.27
N ASP A 59 3.40 4.65 -5.37
CA ASP A 59 2.19 5.31 -4.90
C ASP A 59 2.51 6.68 -4.28
N GLY A 60 3.47 6.73 -3.35
CA GLY A 60 3.88 7.96 -2.68
C GLY A 60 4.50 8.97 -3.63
N ALA A 61 5.38 8.52 -4.53
CA ALA A 61 6.02 9.39 -5.52
C ALA A 61 5.00 9.98 -6.51
N ASN A 62 4.11 9.15 -7.08
CA ASN A 62 3.05 9.61 -7.98
C ASN A 62 2.14 10.64 -7.30
N MET A 63 1.75 10.37 -6.05
CA MET A 63 0.86 11.26 -5.31
C MET A 63 1.54 12.60 -5.00
N LYS A 64 2.80 12.55 -4.52
CA LYS A 64 3.59 13.76 -4.23
C LYS A 64 3.76 14.63 -5.46
N GLU A 65 4.23 14.05 -6.57
CA GLU A 65 4.43 14.77 -7.83
C GLU A 65 3.15 15.49 -8.29
N LYS A 66 2.03 14.78 -8.29
CA LYS A 66 0.75 15.32 -8.76
C LYS A 66 0.18 16.40 -7.84
N LEU A 67 0.25 16.22 -6.53
CA LEU A 67 -0.19 17.22 -5.55
C LEU A 67 0.68 18.47 -5.59
N GLU A 68 2.01 18.34 -5.70
CA GLU A 68 2.93 19.47 -5.83
C GLU A 68 2.70 20.23 -7.15
N ALA A 69 2.39 19.53 -8.25
CA ALA A 69 2.04 20.16 -9.52
C ALA A 69 0.75 21.01 -9.44
N LEU A 70 -0.17 20.67 -8.51
CA LEU A 70 -1.36 21.48 -8.19
C LEU A 70 -1.11 22.61 -7.19
N GLY A 71 0.14 22.79 -6.73
CA GLY A 71 0.55 23.86 -5.81
C GLY A 71 0.35 23.54 -4.32
N TYR A 72 0.08 22.28 -3.97
CA TYR A 72 0.02 21.84 -2.58
C TYR A 72 1.44 21.62 -2.00
N GLN A 73 1.59 21.83 -0.70
CA GLN A 73 2.77 21.38 0.04
C GLN A 73 2.53 19.93 0.50
N VAL A 74 3.43 19.03 0.19
CA VAL A 74 3.26 17.60 0.49
C VAL A 74 4.25 17.14 1.55
N ASP A 75 3.74 16.62 2.66
CA ASP A 75 4.50 15.93 3.70
C ASP A 75 4.32 14.42 3.51
N LEU A 76 5.23 13.79 2.75
CA LEU A 76 5.22 12.35 2.48
C LEU A 76 6.16 11.64 3.43
N GLN A 77 5.63 10.70 4.22
CA GLN A 77 6.40 9.90 5.15
C GLN A 77 6.09 8.40 5.02
N TYR A 78 7.11 7.59 5.29
CA TYR A 78 7.02 6.13 5.34
C TYR A 78 7.33 5.67 6.75
N ALA A 79 6.54 4.75 7.28
CA ALA A 79 6.67 4.31 8.68
C ALA A 79 7.44 2.98 8.84
N GLU A 80 7.93 2.39 7.75
CA GLU A 80 8.76 1.18 7.71
C GLU A 80 8.18 0.02 8.52
N ASP A 81 6.86 -0.19 8.36
CA ASP A 81 6.06 -1.20 9.05
C ASP A 81 5.99 -1.05 10.58
N ASP A 82 6.44 0.10 11.13
CA ASP A 82 6.30 0.45 12.55
C ASP A 82 5.01 1.26 12.77
N VAL A 83 4.04 0.63 13.42
CA VAL A 83 2.73 1.22 13.73
C VAL A 83 2.86 2.47 14.60
N GLN A 84 3.75 2.49 15.59
CA GLN A 84 3.91 3.63 16.48
C GLN A 84 4.59 4.81 15.77
N ALA A 85 5.52 4.52 14.87
CA ALA A 85 6.08 5.53 13.99
C ALA A 85 5.00 6.16 13.11
N GLN A 86 4.09 5.35 12.53
CA GLN A 86 2.98 5.87 11.71
C GLN A 86 2.01 6.75 12.51
N VAL A 87 1.64 6.34 13.73
CA VAL A 87 0.83 7.17 14.65
C VAL A 87 1.50 8.53 14.86
N SER A 88 2.79 8.53 15.24
CA SER A 88 3.55 9.75 15.52
C SER A 88 3.69 10.65 14.28
N GLN A 89 3.89 10.07 13.10
CA GLN A 89 3.96 10.79 11.84
C GLN A 89 2.64 11.53 11.55
N ILE A 90 1.49 10.84 11.71
CA ILE A 90 0.16 11.42 11.48
C ILE A 90 -0.10 12.56 12.49
N GLU A 91 0.20 12.37 13.77
CA GLU A 91 0.07 13.40 14.80
C GLU A 91 0.95 14.63 14.50
N ASN A 92 2.16 14.43 14.01
CA ASN A 92 3.04 15.49 13.57
C ASN A 92 2.48 16.24 12.34
N MET A 93 1.92 15.52 11.35
CA MET A 93 1.27 16.15 10.20
C MET A 93 0.11 17.06 10.62
N ILE A 94 -0.72 16.60 11.58
CA ILE A 94 -1.83 17.39 12.16
C ILE A 94 -1.28 18.64 12.84
N THR A 95 -0.29 18.50 13.72
CA THR A 95 0.34 19.59 14.47
C THR A 95 0.99 20.60 13.54
N ASN A 96 1.58 20.16 12.45
CA ASN A 96 2.21 21.00 11.43
C ASN A 96 1.21 21.65 10.47
N GLY A 97 -0.09 21.51 10.72
CA GLY A 97 -1.16 22.21 10.02
C GLY A 97 -1.52 21.58 8.66
N ALA A 98 -1.55 20.26 8.57
CA ALA A 98 -2.12 19.58 7.42
C ALA A 98 -3.58 20.01 7.22
N ASN A 99 -3.97 20.23 5.96
CA ASN A 99 -5.34 20.57 5.57
C ASN A 99 -6.13 19.33 5.09
N CYS A 100 -5.42 18.25 4.73
CA CYS A 100 -5.96 16.96 4.40
C CYS A 100 -4.91 15.89 4.73
N LEU A 101 -5.36 14.73 5.14
CA LEU A 101 -4.51 13.53 5.31
C LEU A 101 -4.89 12.47 4.30
N VAL A 102 -3.88 11.84 3.71
CA VAL A 102 -4.00 10.62 2.89
C VAL A 102 -3.23 9.53 3.62
N VAL A 103 -3.91 8.46 4.00
CA VAL A 103 -3.36 7.45 4.90
C VAL A 103 -3.51 6.05 4.32
N ALA A 104 -2.38 5.39 4.06
CA ALA A 104 -2.29 3.95 3.85
C ALA A 104 -1.80 3.29 5.14
N SER A 105 -2.70 2.71 5.92
CA SER A 105 -2.37 2.20 7.25
C SER A 105 -1.49 0.94 7.21
N ILE A 106 -0.62 0.79 8.19
CA ILE A 106 0.08 -0.48 8.47
C ILE A 106 -0.90 -1.46 9.09
N ASP A 107 -1.56 -1.03 10.15
CA ASP A 107 -2.63 -1.73 10.86
C ASP A 107 -3.89 -0.88 10.77
N SER A 108 -4.95 -1.48 10.24
CA SER A 108 -6.19 -0.75 9.90
C SER A 108 -6.91 -0.17 11.11
N SER A 109 -6.71 -0.72 12.31
CA SER A 109 -7.39 -0.30 13.55
C SER A 109 -6.51 0.51 14.50
N ALA A 110 -5.20 0.57 14.27
CA ALA A 110 -4.26 1.19 15.22
C ALA A 110 -4.29 2.72 15.23
N LEU A 111 -4.86 3.35 14.22
CA LEU A 111 -4.77 4.79 14.00
C LEU A 111 -5.95 5.59 14.60
N VAL A 112 -6.92 4.94 15.24
CA VAL A 112 -8.20 5.51 15.69
C VAL A 112 -8.02 6.83 16.45
N ASN A 113 -7.07 6.87 17.41
CA ASN A 113 -6.85 8.05 18.25
C ASN A 113 -6.22 9.24 17.47
N ALA A 114 -5.24 8.98 16.60
CA ALA A 114 -4.63 10.01 15.76
C ALA A 114 -5.65 10.56 14.75
N LEU A 115 -6.49 9.71 14.18
CA LEU A 115 -7.55 10.12 13.26
C LEU A 115 -8.67 10.91 13.96
N ALA A 116 -8.98 10.59 15.22
CA ALA A 116 -9.90 11.39 16.02
C ALA A 116 -9.37 12.81 16.25
N GLN A 117 -8.05 13.00 16.41
CA GLN A 117 -7.43 14.32 16.47
C GLN A 117 -7.58 15.06 15.14
N ALA A 118 -7.41 14.40 13.99
CA ALA A 118 -7.64 15.01 12.68
C ALA A 118 -9.09 15.52 12.56
N LYS A 119 -10.07 14.69 12.94
CA LYS A 119 -11.49 15.06 12.94
C LYS A 119 -11.77 16.26 13.85
N ALA A 120 -11.22 16.27 15.07
CA ALA A 120 -11.38 17.40 16.02
C ALA A 120 -10.81 18.72 15.48
N ASN A 121 -9.82 18.66 14.59
CA ASN A 121 -9.24 19.81 13.90
C ASN A 121 -9.88 20.10 12.53
N ASN A 122 -10.98 19.43 12.16
CA ASN A 122 -11.67 19.52 10.88
C ASN A 122 -10.75 19.20 9.68
N ILE A 123 -9.79 18.30 9.86
CA ILE A 123 -8.90 17.82 8.81
C ILE A 123 -9.54 16.56 8.18
N PRO A 124 -9.97 16.62 6.92
CA PRO A 124 -10.50 15.44 6.23
C PRO A 124 -9.42 14.39 6.05
N VAL A 125 -9.83 13.11 6.16
CA VAL A 125 -8.97 11.95 6.02
C VAL A 125 -9.46 11.11 4.84
N ILE A 126 -8.57 10.83 3.90
CA ILE A 126 -8.79 9.90 2.80
C ILE A 126 -7.98 8.62 3.08
N ALA A 127 -8.67 7.50 3.24
CA ALA A 127 -8.03 6.21 3.26
C ALA A 127 -7.48 5.90 1.85
N TYR A 128 -6.23 5.46 1.75
CA TYR A 128 -5.56 5.14 0.51
C TYR A 128 -5.17 3.67 0.46
N ASP A 129 -5.66 2.96 -0.54
CA ASP A 129 -5.47 1.52 -0.76
C ASP A 129 -5.99 0.64 0.40
N ARG A 130 -5.66 0.94 1.65
CA ARG A 130 -6.07 0.20 2.86
C ARG A 130 -7.16 0.93 3.62
N LEU A 131 -8.25 0.21 3.97
CA LEU A 131 -9.37 0.77 4.70
C LEU A 131 -8.97 1.07 6.16
N LEU A 132 -9.36 2.24 6.65
CA LEU A 132 -9.18 2.62 8.05
C LEU A 132 -10.37 2.10 8.87
N MET A 133 -10.10 1.13 9.76
CA MET A 133 -11.12 0.42 10.52
C MET A 133 -11.44 1.10 11.87
N ASP A 134 -12.58 0.77 12.45
CA ASP A 134 -13.02 1.13 13.80
C ASP A 134 -13.10 2.65 14.08
N THR A 135 -13.13 3.47 13.05
CA THR A 135 -13.16 4.94 13.14
C THR A 135 -14.26 5.56 12.32
N ASP A 136 -14.83 6.66 12.81
CA ASP A 136 -15.76 7.52 12.08
C ASP A 136 -15.04 8.80 11.54
N SER A 137 -13.71 8.82 11.59
CA SER A 137 -12.88 9.95 11.23
C SER A 137 -12.34 9.87 9.79
N VAL A 138 -12.76 8.88 9.00
CA VAL A 138 -12.43 8.75 7.59
C VAL A 138 -13.55 9.33 6.74
N SER A 139 -13.20 10.16 5.74
CA SER A 139 -14.16 10.83 4.87
C SER A 139 -14.44 10.03 3.59
N TYR A 140 -13.39 9.52 2.95
CA TYR A 140 -13.44 8.79 1.68
C TYR A 140 -12.37 7.70 1.63
N TYR A 141 -12.54 6.78 0.69
CA TYR A 141 -11.60 5.71 0.45
C TYR A 141 -11.29 5.55 -1.04
N ALA A 142 -10.02 5.61 -1.40
CA ALA A 142 -9.53 5.32 -2.74
C ALA A 142 -8.77 4.00 -2.73
N THR A 143 -9.23 3.02 -3.51
CA THR A 143 -8.64 1.68 -3.56
C THR A 143 -8.92 0.97 -4.88
N PHE A 144 -8.55 -0.30 -4.98
CA PHE A 144 -8.99 -1.21 -6.03
C PHE A 144 -10.15 -2.07 -5.55
N ASP A 145 -10.85 -2.73 -6.48
CA ASP A 145 -11.80 -3.79 -6.15
C ASP A 145 -11.05 -5.02 -5.60
N ASN A 146 -10.82 -5.03 -4.28
CA ASN A 146 -10.01 -6.07 -3.63
C ASN A 146 -10.69 -7.46 -3.66
N LYS A 147 -12.02 -7.52 -3.61
CA LYS A 147 -12.75 -8.77 -3.81
C LYS A 147 -12.60 -9.26 -5.26
N GLY A 148 -12.67 -8.33 -6.21
CA GLY A 148 -12.38 -8.58 -7.62
C GLY A 148 -10.98 -9.11 -7.87
N VAL A 149 -9.96 -8.63 -7.12
CA VAL A 149 -8.59 -9.21 -7.17
C VAL A 149 -8.61 -10.69 -6.84
N GLY A 150 -9.21 -11.09 -5.72
CA GLY A 150 -9.33 -12.49 -5.34
C GLY A 150 -10.08 -13.33 -6.37
N THR A 151 -11.17 -12.77 -6.89
CA THR A 151 -11.96 -13.40 -7.97
C THR A 151 -11.13 -13.60 -9.24
N LEU A 152 -10.30 -12.62 -9.63
CA LEU A 152 -9.40 -12.74 -10.81
C LEU A 152 -8.37 -13.85 -10.60
N ILE A 153 -7.74 -13.93 -9.42
CA ILE A 153 -6.82 -15.01 -9.08
C ILE A 153 -7.53 -16.36 -9.14
N GLY A 154 -8.69 -16.49 -8.51
CA GLY A 154 -9.47 -17.73 -8.49
C GLY A 154 -9.87 -18.20 -9.88
N LYS A 155 -10.39 -17.30 -10.73
CA LYS A 155 -10.74 -17.61 -12.13
C LYS A 155 -9.54 -17.94 -12.97
N TYR A 156 -8.39 -17.33 -12.72
CA TYR A 156 -7.16 -17.68 -13.41
C TYR A 156 -6.74 -19.11 -13.08
N VAL A 157 -6.72 -19.50 -11.80
CA VAL A 157 -6.43 -20.85 -11.35
C VAL A 157 -7.45 -21.86 -11.91
N GLU A 158 -8.75 -21.55 -11.85
CA GLU A 158 -9.83 -22.35 -12.41
C GLU A 158 -9.56 -22.67 -13.89
N LYS A 159 -9.22 -21.65 -14.68
CA LYS A 159 -8.93 -21.78 -16.11
C LYS A 159 -7.65 -22.59 -16.39
N GLN A 160 -6.55 -22.26 -15.69
CA GLN A 160 -5.25 -22.88 -15.94
C GLN A 160 -5.24 -24.37 -15.58
N LEU A 161 -5.96 -24.76 -14.55
CA LEU A 161 -6.08 -26.15 -14.12
C LEU A 161 -7.24 -26.89 -14.81
N GLY A 162 -8.08 -26.21 -15.59
CA GLY A 162 -9.22 -26.81 -16.27
C GLY A 162 -10.27 -27.37 -15.29
N LEU A 163 -10.49 -26.68 -14.16
CA LEU A 163 -11.38 -27.18 -13.11
C LEU A 163 -12.84 -27.20 -13.55
N ALA A 164 -13.24 -26.22 -14.37
CA ALA A 164 -14.60 -26.15 -14.92
C ALA A 164 -14.88 -27.32 -15.90
N GLU A 165 -13.85 -27.88 -16.54
CA GLU A 165 -13.92 -29.06 -17.40
C GLU A 165 -13.83 -30.39 -16.60
N GLY A 166 -13.83 -30.34 -15.28
CA GLY A 166 -13.80 -31.52 -14.42
C GLY A 166 -12.42 -32.13 -14.21
N LYS A 167 -11.33 -31.41 -14.59
CA LYS A 167 -9.96 -31.90 -14.37
C LYS A 167 -9.58 -31.87 -12.89
N GLY A 168 -8.62 -32.70 -12.52
CA GLY A 168 -8.11 -32.88 -11.16
C GLY A 168 -8.02 -34.39 -10.82
N PRO A 169 -7.67 -34.76 -9.57
CA PRO A 169 -7.32 -33.88 -8.47
C PRO A 169 -5.95 -33.18 -8.66
N TYR A 170 -5.82 -31.94 -8.15
CA TYR A 170 -4.57 -31.19 -8.09
C TYR A 170 -4.21 -30.86 -6.65
N ASN A 171 -2.95 -31.03 -6.27
CA ASN A 171 -2.46 -30.62 -4.96
C ASN A 171 -2.10 -29.13 -4.97
N VAL A 172 -2.72 -28.38 -4.09
CA VAL A 172 -2.58 -26.94 -4.01
C VAL A 172 -2.35 -26.48 -2.57
N GLU A 173 -1.65 -25.35 -2.41
CA GLU A 173 -1.49 -24.68 -1.12
C GLU A 173 -1.90 -23.22 -1.23
N PHE A 174 -2.46 -22.68 -0.12
CA PHE A 174 -2.99 -21.34 -0.06
C PHE A 174 -2.15 -20.46 0.87
N PHE A 175 -1.96 -19.20 0.47
CA PHE A 175 -1.43 -18.12 1.27
C PHE A 175 -2.42 -16.97 1.24
N ALA A 176 -2.56 -16.26 2.36
CA ALA A 176 -3.34 -15.03 2.47
C ALA A 176 -2.46 -13.84 2.88
N GLY A 177 -3.00 -12.66 2.75
CA GLY A 177 -2.33 -11.42 3.14
C GLY A 177 -2.26 -11.20 4.65
N SER A 178 -1.94 -9.99 5.07
CA SER A 178 -1.79 -9.63 6.47
C SER A 178 -3.16 -9.58 7.18
N PRO A 179 -3.32 -10.16 8.36
CA PRO A 179 -4.62 -10.18 9.06
C PRO A 179 -5.05 -8.81 9.60
N ASP A 180 -4.11 -7.86 9.73
CA ASP A 180 -4.36 -6.48 10.16
C ASP A 180 -4.66 -5.53 8.98
N ASP A 181 -4.73 -6.06 7.76
CA ASP A 181 -5.13 -5.37 6.55
C ASP A 181 -6.48 -5.91 6.05
N ASN A 182 -7.52 -5.08 6.08
CA ASN A 182 -8.86 -5.47 5.67
C ASN A 182 -8.94 -5.95 4.20
N ASN A 183 -8.04 -5.50 3.35
CA ASN A 183 -7.97 -5.95 1.95
C ASN A 183 -7.68 -7.45 1.83
N ALA A 184 -6.89 -8.01 2.76
CA ALA A 184 -6.56 -9.43 2.78
C ALA A 184 -7.81 -10.30 2.94
N HIS A 185 -8.77 -9.86 3.75
CA HIS A 185 -10.05 -10.55 3.94
C HIS A 185 -10.89 -10.51 2.67
N PHE A 186 -11.08 -9.32 2.05
CA PHE A 186 -11.83 -9.20 0.80
C PHE A 186 -11.22 -10.02 -0.34
N LEU A 187 -9.89 -10.00 -0.48
CA LEU A 187 -9.20 -10.80 -1.48
C LEU A 187 -9.44 -12.30 -1.23
N ASN A 188 -9.29 -12.74 0.01
CA ASN A 188 -9.52 -14.13 0.39
C ASN A 188 -10.96 -14.56 0.10
N ASP A 189 -11.94 -13.74 0.44
CA ASP A 189 -13.36 -14.01 0.15
C ASP A 189 -13.60 -14.18 -1.35
N GLY A 190 -13.09 -13.26 -2.18
CA GLY A 190 -13.23 -13.33 -3.63
C GLY A 190 -12.56 -14.56 -4.24
N LEU A 191 -11.42 -14.99 -3.68
CA LEU A 191 -10.70 -16.19 -4.09
C LEU A 191 -11.51 -17.46 -3.77
N PHE A 192 -11.98 -17.59 -2.53
CA PHE A 192 -12.70 -18.79 -2.09
C PHE A 192 -14.12 -18.86 -2.65
N GLU A 193 -14.78 -17.76 -2.99
CA GLU A 193 -16.04 -17.78 -3.76
C GLU A 193 -15.88 -18.53 -5.10
N VAL A 194 -14.71 -18.49 -5.71
CA VAL A 194 -14.44 -19.21 -6.96
C VAL A 194 -13.99 -20.64 -6.69
N LEU A 195 -13.05 -20.85 -5.74
CA LEU A 195 -12.32 -22.10 -5.61
C LEU A 195 -12.92 -23.10 -4.61
N GLN A 196 -13.70 -22.65 -3.61
CA GLN A 196 -14.25 -23.51 -2.56
C GLN A 196 -15.01 -24.72 -3.13
N LYS A 197 -15.85 -24.50 -4.14
CA LYS A 197 -16.61 -25.57 -4.79
C LYS A 197 -15.75 -26.70 -5.39
N TYR A 198 -14.49 -26.40 -5.75
CA TYR A 198 -13.54 -27.38 -6.29
C TYR A 198 -12.78 -28.12 -5.19
N ILE A 199 -12.58 -27.48 -4.04
CA ILE A 199 -12.09 -28.13 -2.82
C ILE A 199 -13.15 -29.14 -2.32
N ASP A 200 -14.40 -28.71 -2.23
CA ASP A 200 -15.52 -29.55 -1.76
C ASP A 200 -15.75 -30.79 -2.67
N LYS A 201 -15.50 -30.64 -3.98
CA LYS A 201 -15.57 -31.75 -4.95
C LYS A 201 -14.31 -32.61 -5.00
N GLY A 202 -13.26 -32.26 -4.26
CA GLY A 202 -11.98 -32.98 -4.30
C GLY A 202 -11.16 -32.81 -5.59
N GLN A 203 -11.51 -31.82 -6.45
CA GLN A 203 -10.71 -31.48 -7.63
C GLN A 203 -9.47 -30.66 -7.24
N LEU A 204 -9.56 -29.87 -6.15
CA LEU A 204 -8.43 -29.28 -5.46
C LEU A 204 -8.26 -29.99 -4.12
N VAL A 205 -7.07 -30.52 -3.89
CA VAL A 205 -6.68 -31.16 -2.64
C VAL A 205 -5.65 -30.26 -1.96
N VAL A 206 -5.82 -30.00 -0.67
CA VAL A 206 -4.87 -29.26 0.14
C VAL A 206 -4.16 -30.21 1.09
N PRO A 207 -2.98 -30.74 0.76
CA PRO A 207 -2.29 -31.74 1.59
C PRO A 207 -1.98 -31.27 3.00
N SER A 208 -1.70 -29.97 3.19
CA SER A 208 -1.51 -29.36 4.51
C SER A 208 -2.81 -29.25 5.31
N LYS A 209 -3.97 -29.30 4.65
CA LYS A 209 -5.31 -29.02 5.18
C LYS A 209 -5.46 -27.56 5.71
N GLN A 210 -4.56 -26.67 5.33
CA GLN A 210 -4.56 -25.27 5.75
C GLN A 210 -5.38 -24.45 4.76
N THR A 211 -6.62 -24.14 5.10
CA THR A 211 -7.55 -23.33 4.28
C THR A 211 -8.19 -22.20 5.06
N ASP A 212 -8.08 -22.22 6.39
CA ASP A 212 -8.58 -21.19 7.28
C ASP A 212 -7.71 -19.93 7.18
N PHE A 213 -8.35 -18.74 7.10
CA PHE A 213 -7.66 -17.48 6.89
C PHE A 213 -6.55 -17.22 7.92
N ASP A 214 -6.84 -17.45 9.21
CA ASP A 214 -5.88 -17.19 10.30
C ASP A 214 -4.65 -18.11 10.22
N THR A 215 -4.82 -19.30 9.62
CA THR A 215 -3.72 -20.26 9.41
C THR A 215 -2.86 -19.92 8.20
N ILE A 216 -3.48 -19.38 7.13
CA ILE A 216 -2.79 -19.11 5.85
C ILE A 216 -2.34 -17.66 5.71
N CYS A 217 -2.70 -16.77 6.66
CA CYS A 217 -2.33 -15.37 6.62
C CYS A 217 -0.82 -15.16 6.79
N THR A 218 -0.33 -14.02 6.28
CA THR A 218 1.10 -13.68 6.27
C THR A 218 1.24 -12.27 6.83
N LEU A 219 1.56 -12.18 8.12
CA LEU A 219 1.68 -10.91 8.84
C LEU A 219 2.64 -9.95 8.09
N ARG A 220 2.21 -8.69 7.95
CA ARG A 220 2.92 -7.63 7.20
C ARG A 220 3.21 -7.98 5.74
N TRP A 221 2.50 -8.95 5.16
CA TRP A 221 2.74 -9.43 3.79
C TRP A 221 4.20 -9.89 3.58
N SER A 222 4.85 -10.35 4.65
CA SER A 222 6.29 -10.60 4.72
C SER A 222 6.74 -11.75 3.83
N GLN A 223 7.68 -11.45 2.92
CA GLN A 223 8.36 -12.45 2.08
C GLN A 223 9.01 -13.55 2.91
N GLU A 224 9.74 -13.18 3.98
CA GLU A 224 10.44 -14.15 4.83
C GLU A 224 9.48 -15.08 5.58
N THR A 225 8.36 -14.53 6.06
CA THR A 225 7.33 -15.34 6.74
C THR A 225 6.70 -16.33 5.76
N ALA A 226 6.44 -15.90 4.52
CA ALA A 226 5.93 -16.77 3.48
C ALA A 226 6.95 -17.85 3.10
N GLN A 227 8.23 -17.51 3.00
CA GLN A 227 9.29 -18.48 2.71
C GLN A 227 9.35 -19.57 3.78
N ARG A 228 9.44 -19.20 5.06
CA ARG A 228 9.48 -20.18 6.18
C ARG A 228 8.25 -21.08 6.16
N ARG A 229 7.04 -20.51 6.01
CA ARG A 229 5.82 -21.31 5.94
C ARG A 229 5.84 -22.27 4.73
N MET A 230 6.35 -21.87 3.57
CA MET A 230 6.46 -22.74 2.42
C MET A 230 7.48 -23.85 2.62
N GLU A 231 8.62 -23.57 3.27
CA GLU A 231 9.61 -24.59 3.68
C GLU A 231 8.98 -25.65 4.61
N ASP A 232 8.18 -25.23 5.59
CA ASP A 232 7.45 -26.12 6.50
C ASP A 232 6.41 -26.97 5.73
N ILE A 233 5.68 -26.38 4.80
CA ILE A 233 4.72 -27.11 3.95
C ILE A 233 5.42 -28.16 3.11
N ILE A 234 6.52 -27.80 2.45
CA ILE A 234 7.28 -28.74 1.59
C ILE A 234 7.79 -29.92 2.44
N SER A 235 8.44 -29.62 3.56
CA SER A 235 9.03 -30.65 4.43
C SER A 235 7.98 -31.53 5.12
N GLY A 236 6.82 -30.99 5.42
CA GLY A 236 5.74 -31.72 6.10
C GLY A 236 4.85 -32.57 5.18
N TYR A 237 4.64 -32.14 3.93
CA TYR A 237 3.57 -32.69 3.11
C TYR A 237 3.99 -33.12 1.70
N TYR A 238 5.22 -32.82 1.24
CA TYR A 238 5.69 -33.08 -0.11
C TYR A 238 6.99 -33.87 -0.19
N THR A 239 7.31 -34.63 0.87
CA THR A 239 8.57 -35.41 0.98
C THR A 239 8.62 -36.68 0.11
N ASP A 240 7.47 -37.27 -0.21
CA ASP A 240 7.38 -38.58 -0.85
C ASP A 240 7.19 -38.49 -2.38
N GLY A 241 7.72 -37.44 -3.00
CA GLY A 241 7.55 -37.22 -4.44
C GLY A 241 6.13 -36.80 -4.84
N LYS A 242 5.28 -36.43 -3.87
CA LYS A 242 3.96 -35.89 -4.12
C LYS A 242 4.12 -34.59 -4.92
N LYS A 243 3.39 -34.50 -6.03
CA LYS A 243 3.42 -33.33 -6.89
C LYS A 243 2.69 -32.16 -6.23
N LEU A 244 3.29 -30.99 -6.24
CA LEU A 244 2.65 -29.71 -5.96
C LEU A 244 2.25 -29.06 -7.29
N ASP A 245 0.97 -28.85 -7.52
CA ASP A 245 0.45 -28.34 -8.80
C ASP A 245 0.30 -26.82 -8.80
N ALA A 246 -0.10 -26.24 -7.68
CA ALA A 246 -0.22 -24.78 -7.57
C ALA A 246 0.03 -24.29 -6.13
N VAL A 247 0.57 -23.08 -6.03
CA VAL A 247 0.59 -22.29 -4.79
C VAL A 247 -0.13 -20.97 -5.07
N ILE A 248 -1.25 -20.78 -4.39
CA ILE A 248 -2.11 -19.62 -4.56
C ILE A 248 -1.62 -18.54 -3.59
N SER A 249 -0.95 -17.54 -4.14
CA SER A 249 -0.35 -16.41 -3.42
C SER A 249 -1.12 -15.13 -3.70
N PRO A 250 -1.38 -14.31 -2.68
CA PRO A 250 -2.15 -13.08 -2.79
C PRO A 250 -1.30 -11.85 -3.18
N PHE A 251 0.06 -11.97 -3.21
CA PHE A 251 0.98 -10.86 -3.41
C PHE A 251 2.34 -11.31 -3.95
N ASP A 252 2.95 -10.51 -4.80
CA ASP A 252 4.22 -10.81 -5.47
C ASP A 252 5.37 -11.04 -4.48
N GLY A 253 5.48 -10.22 -3.42
CA GLY A 253 6.49 -10.42 -2.37
C GLY A 253 6.35 -11.76 -1.64
N ILE A 254 5.12 -12.22 -1.36
CA ILE A 254 4.85 -13.55 -0.82
C ILE A 254 5.28 -14.62 -1.84
N SER A 255 5.02 -14.39 -3.13
CA SER A 255 5.42 -15.31 -4.21
C SER A 255 6.93 -15.44 -4.34
N TYR A 256 7.70 -14.39 -4.03
CA TYR A 256 9.17 -14.47 -4.00
C TYR A 256 9.65 -15.38 -2.88
N GLY A 257 9.07 -15.30 -1.70
CA GLY A 257 9.36 -16.19 -0.58
C GLY A 257 9.02 -17.65 -0.91
N ILE A 258 7.85 -17.89 -1.51
CA ILE A 258 7.44 -19.21 -1.99
C ILE A 258 8.44 -19.75 -3.02
N ALA A 259 8.82 -18.94 -4.00
CA ALA A 259 9.78 -19.34 -5.03
C ALA A 259 11.15 -19.68 -4.45
N ALA A 260 11.64 -18.90 -3.47
CA ALA A 260 12.91 -19.18 -2.79
C ALA A 260 12.86 -20.53 -2.03
N ALA A 261 11.78 -20.83 -1.33
CA ALA A 261 11.58 -22.10 -0.63
C ALA A 261 11.55 -23.28 -1.62
N LEU A 262 10.87 -23.13 -2.75
CA LEU A 262 10.81 -24.16 -3.81
C LEU A 262 12.19 -24.40 -4.43
N GLU A 263 12.94 -23.35 -4.75
CA GLU A 263 14.32 -23.47 -5.26
C GLU A 263 15.24 -24.19 -4.25
N GLY A 264 15.14 -23.82 -2.96
CA GLY A 264 15.87 -24.48 -1.88
C GLY A 264 15.55 -25.97 -1.73
N ALA A 265 14.32 -26.35 -2.03
CA ALA A 265 13.85 -27.74 -2.02
C ALA A 265 14.12 -28.50 -3.34
N GLY A 266 14.78 -27.88 -4.32
CA GLY A 266 15.17 -28.53 -5.57
C GLY A 266 14.10 -28.54 -6.67
N TYR A 267 13.05 -27.74 -6.54
CA TYR A 267 12.09 -27.52 -7.64
C TYR A 267 12.76 -26.73 -8.76
N GLN A 268 12.39 -27.03 -10.00
CA GLN A 268 13.00 -26.43 -11.19
C GLN A 268 11.92 -25.99 -12.18
N VAL A 269 12.03 -24.74 -12.64
CA VAL A 269 11.15 -24.21 -13.69
C VAL A 269 11.20 -25.07 -14.95
N GLY A 270 10.04 -25.38 -15.51
CA GLY A 270 9.90 -26.23 -16.68
C GLY A 270 9.94 -27.75 -16.39
N LYS A 271 10.12 -28.16 -15.13
CA LYS A 271 10.18 -29.57 -14.75
C LYS A 271 9.12 -29.97 -13.72
N ASN A 272 9.20 -29.44 -12.51
CA ASN A 272 8.28 -29.74 -11.40
C ASN A 272 7.82 -28.47 -10.67
N TRP A 273 7.95 -27.31 -11.30
CA TRP A 273 7.56 -26.01 -10.74
C TRP A 273 6.04 -25.85 -10.76
N PRO A 274 5.41 -25.47 -9.64
CA PRO A 274 3.97 -25.27 -9.57
C PRO A 274 3.53 -23.97 -10.26
N LEU A 275 2.23 -23.85 -10.53
CA LEU A 275 1.60 -22.58 -10.80
C LEU A 275 1.72 -21.69 -9.56
N ILE A 276 2.15 -20.42 -9.72
CA ILE A 276 2.24 -19.44 -8.64
C ILE A 276 1.52 -18.17 -9.07
N THR A 277 0.59 -17.69 -8.24
CA THR A 277 -0.14 -16.44 -8.45
C THR A 277 0.52 -15.27 -7.69
N GLY A 278 0.04 -14.06 -7.89
CA GLY A 278 0.50 -12.88 -7.18
C GLY A 278 -0.39 -11.67 -7.45
N GLN A 279 0.00 -10.53 -6.90
CA GLN A 279 -0.66 -9.25 -7.05
C GLN A 279 0.39 -8.13 -6.98
N ASP A 280 0.09 -7.01 -7.57
CA ASP A 280 0.76 -5.71 -7.67
C ASP A 280 1.66 -5.54 -8.91
N ALA A 281 1.93 -6.60 -9.65
CA ALA A 281 2.75 -6.58 -10.88
C ALA A 281 4.11 -5.87 -10.67
N GLU A 282 4.79 -6.18 -9.57
CA GLU A 282 6.12 -5.63 -9.29
C GLU A 282 7.10 -5.98 -10.42
N LEU A 283 8.15 -5.17 -10.59
CA LEU A 283 9.12 -5.37 -11.66
C LEU A 283 9.74 -6.77 -11.65
N MET A 284 10.07 -7.28 -10.45
CA MET A 284 10.62 -8.63 -10.29
C MET A 284 9.58 -9.70 -10.62
N ALA A 285 8.32 -9.52 -10.25
CA ALA A 285 7.23 -10.42 -10.61
C ALA A 285 7.03 -10.51 -12.13
N THR A 286 7.13 -9.36 -12.82
CA THR A 286 7.08 -9.33 -14.27
C THR A 286 8.22 -10.14 -14.89
N LYS A 287 9.47 -10.02 -14.38
CA LYS A 287 10.61 -10.86 -14.79
C LYS A 287 10.35 -12.35 -14.49
N ASN A 288 9.77 -12.65 -13.34
CA ASN A 288 9.42 -14.02 -12.96
C ASN A 288 8.32 -14.61 -13.85
N ILE A 289 7.35 -13.82 -14.29
CA ILE A 289 6.33 -14.25 -15.26
C ILE A 289 6.97 -14.56 -16.63
N ILE A 290 7.87 -13.71 -17.09
CA ILE A 290 8.60 -13.93 -18.35
C ILE A 290 9.43 -15.21 -18.30
N SER A 291 10.13 -15.45 -17.20
CA SER A 291 10.99 -16.64 -16.99
C SER A 291 10.21 -17.90 -16.60
N GLY A 292 8.94 -17.79 -16.22
CA GLY A 292 8.10 -18.92 -15.79
C GLY A 292 8.21 -19.30 -14.31
N LYS A 293 8.89 -18.48 -13.49
CA LYS A 293 8.93 -18.67 -12.03
C LYS A 293 7.63 -18.27 -11.34
N GLN A 294 6.88 -17.34 -11.91
CA GLN A 294 5.54 -16.96 -11.50
C GLN A 294 4.61 -17.06 -12.69
N THR A 295 3.37 -17.44 -12.50
CA THR A 295 2.46 -17.70 -13.61
C THR A 295 1.63 -16.48 -13.98
N MET A 296 1.19 -15.73 -12.96
CA MET A 296 0.41 -14.53 -13.13
C MET A 296 0.58 -13.57 -11.95
N THR A 297 0.19 -12.33 -12.17
CA THR A 297 -0.03 -11.33 -11.12
C THR A 297 -1.31 -10.56 -11.41
N VAL A 298 -1.87 -9.89 -10.42
CA VAL A 298 -2.94 -8.91 -10.63
C VAL A 298 -2.34 -7.52 -10.60
N PHE A 299 -2.39 -6.85 -11.74
CA PHE A 299 -1.90 -5.48 -11.89
C PHE A 299 -2.88 -4.48 -11.29
N LYS A 300 -2.36 -3.66 -10.41
CA LYS A 300 -3.01 -2.50 -9.81
C LYS A 300 -2.18 -1.27 -10.20
N ASP A 301 -2.63 -0.50 -11.19
CA ASP A 301 -1.91 0.67 -11.69
C ASP A 301 -1.86 1.78 -10.63
N THR A 302 -0.72 1.92 -9.97
CA THR A 302 -0.48 2.92 -8.91
C THR A 302 -0.68 4.35 -9.40
N ARG A 303 -0.48 4.61 -10.70
CA ARG A 303 -0.71 5.92 -11.32
C ARG A 303 -2.20 6.26 -11.32
N THR A 304 -3.06 5.30 -11.66
CA THR A 304 -4.52 5.48 -11.67
C THR A 304 -5.05 5.70 -10.26
N LEU A 305 -4.60 4.92 -9.28
CA LEU A 305 -5.02 5.09 -7.89
C LEU A 305 -4.58 6.45 -7.34
N ALA A 306 -3.33 6.84 -7.58
CA ALA A 306 -2.82 8.15 -7.19
C ALA A 306 -3.61 9.30 -7.84
N ASP A 307 -3.95 9.21 -9.13
CA ASP A 307 -4.78 10.19 -9.84
C ASP A 307 -6.14 10.37 -9.17
N LYS A 308 -6.81 9.27 -8.85
CA LYS A 308 -8.11 9.30 -8.19
C LYS A 308 -8.02 9.88 -6.78
N CYS A 309 -7.01 9.50 -6.01
CA CYS A 309 -6.80 10.07 -4.68
C CYS A 309 -6.49 11.58 -4.73
N VAL A 310 -5.62 12.02 -5.64
CA VAL A 310 -5.31 13.43 -5.85
C VAL A 310 -6.57 14.23 -6.21
N THR A 311 -7.42 13.69 -7.10
CA THR A 311 -8.71 14.31 -7.45
C THR A 311 -9.64 14.39 -6.23
N MET A 312 -9.66 13.36 -5.37
CA MET A 312 -10.41 13.40 -4.11
C MET A 312 -9.87 14.48 -3.16
N VAL A 313 -8.56 14.55 -2.97
CA VAL A 313 -7.92 15.61 -2.16
C VAL A 313 -8.31 16.98 -2.64
N GLN A 314 -8.24 17.23 -3.95
CA GLN A 314 -8.60 18.51 -4.55
C GLN A 314 -10.07 18.87 -4.28
N ALA A 315 -11.00 17.93 -4.56
CA ALA A 315 -12.42 18.14 -4.34
C ALA A 315 -12.72 18.48 -2.86
N VAL A 316 -12.21 17.68 -1.94
CA VAL A 316 -12.41 17.89 -0.48
C VAL A 316 -11.85 19.24 -0.02
N LEU A 317 -10.65 19.61 -0.48
CA LEU A 317 -10.04 20.92 -0.13
C LEU A 317 -10.76 22.11 -0.75
N GLU A 318 -11.50 21.91 -1.85
CA GLU A 318 -12.37 22.92 -2.46
C GLU A 318 -13.79 22.93 -1.84
N GLY A 319 -14.09 22.03 -0.90
CA GLY A 319 -15.42 21.90 -0.29
C GLY A 319 -16.45 21.26 -1.22
N LYS A 320 -15.99 20.42 -2.14
CA LYS A 320 -16.81 19.66 -3.09
C LYS A 320 -16.81 18.17 -2.76
N ASP A 321 -17.85 17.46 -3.18
CA ASP A 321 -17.86 16.00 -3.11
C ASP A 321 -16.99 15.41 -4.21
N PRO A 322 -16.09 14.45 -3.89
CA PRO A 322 -15.30 13.75 -4.90
C PRO A 322 -16.14 12.72 -5.67
N GLU A 323 -15.60 12.27 -6.81
CA GLU A 323 -16.15 11.14 -7.55
C GLU A 323 -16.00 9.85 -6.72
N ILE A 324 -17.10 9.11 -6.55
CA ILE A 324 -17.15 7.79 -5.91
C ILE A 324 -17.95 6.83 -6.81
N ASN A 325 -17.69 5.52 -6.69
CA ASN A 325 -18.41 4.49 -7.41
C ASN A 325 -18.87 3.32 -6.55
N ASP A 326 -18.60 3.37 -5.23
CA ASP A 326 -19.10 2.39 -4.25
C ASP A 326 -19.49 3.09 -2.94
N THR A 327 -20.69 2.74 -2.45
CA THR A 327 -21.26 3.24 -1.18
C THR A 327 -21.82 2.11 -0.32
N THR A 328 -21.45 0.86 -0.60
CA THR A 328 -22.06 -0.32 0.01
C THR A 328 -21.06 -1.34 0.55
N SER A 329 -19.90 -1.48 -0.09
CA SER A 329 -19.02 -2.63 0.16
C SER A 329 -18.09 -2.45 1.35
N TYR A 330 -17.60 -1.23 1.58
CA TYR A 330 -16.52 -1.00 2.54
C TYR A 330 -17.02 -0.45 3.87
N ASN A 331 -17.56 -1.36 4.71
CA ASN A 331 -17.96 -1.06 6.09
C ASN A 331 -16.74 -1.20 7.02
N ASN A 332 -16.41 -0.13 7.72
CA ASN A 332 -15.27 -0.08 8.63
C ASN A 332 -15.67 -0.26 10.11
N HIS A 333 -16.81 -0.90 10.40
CA HIS A 333 -17.45 -1.11 11.71
C HIS A 333 -18.08 0.15 12.32
N LYS A 334 -17.88 1.34 11.77
CA LYS A 334 -18.50 2.59 12.22
C LYS A 334 -19.43 3.19 11.16
N LEU A 335 -19.03 3.08 9.90
CA LEU A 335 -19.80 3.56 8.75
C LEU A 335 -19.43 2.78 7.49
N VAL A 336 -20.26 2.87 6.47
CA VAL A 336 -19.87 2.49 5.12
C VAL A 336 -19.13 3.69 4.51
N VAL A 337 -17.85 3.52 4.21
CA VAL A 337 -17.00 4.59 3.71
C VAL A 337 -17.25 4.79 2.22
N PRO A 338 -17.67 6.00 1.78
CA PRO A 338 -17.81 6.28 0.35
C PRO A 338 -16.50 6.08 -0.37
N SER A 339 -16.47 5.23 -1.42
CA SER A 339 -15.24 4.72 -2.00
C SER A 339 -15.17 4.92 -3.51
N TYR A 340 -13.96 5.07 -4.03
CA TYR A 340 -13.65 4.89 -5.43
C TYR A 340 -12.81 3.63 -5.64
N LEU A 341 -13.34 2.69 -6.39
CA LEU A 341 -12.72 1.41 -6.70
C LEU A 341 -12.13 1.44 -8.10
N CYS A 342 -10.80 1.40 -8.20
CA CYS A 342 -10.10 1.19 -9.45
C CYS A 342 -10.22 -0.28 -9.90
N THR A 343 -10.21 -0.51 -11.20
CA THR A 343 -10.34 -1.87 -11.76
C THR A 343 -8.97 -2.56 -11.80
N PRO A 344 -8.80 -3.71 -11.16
CA PRO A 344 -7.59 -4.52 -11.28
C PRO A 344 -7.58 -5.31 -12.59
N VAL A 345 -6.39 -5.69 -13.08
CA VAL A 345 -6.20 -6.45 -14.33
C VAL A 345 -5.32 -7.67 -14.09
N ALA A 346 -5.79 -8.86 -14.48
CA ALA A 346 -4.95 -10.06 -14.44
C ALA A 346 -3.89 -10.00 -15.55
N VAL A 347 -2.62 -10.21 -15.18
CA VAL A 347 -1.47 -10.15 -16.08
C VAL A 347 -0.70 -11.47 -16.02
N ASP A 348 -0.41 -12.02 -17.18
CA ASP A 348 0.43 -13.19 -17.36
C ASP A 348 1.37 -13.03 -18.56
N LYS A 349 2.04 -14.11 -18.96
CA LYS A 349 2.99 -14.09 -20.08
C LYS A 349 2.36 -13.68 -21.42
N SER A 350 1.03 -13.81 -21.58
CA SER A 350 0.34 -13.50 -22.84
C SER A 350 0.02 -12.00 -23.01
N ASN A 351 -0.06 -11.25 -21.91
CA ASN A 351 -0.51 -9.85 -21.97
C ASN A 351 0.39 -8.84 -21.23
N TYR A 352 1.46 -9.26 -20.53
CA TYR A 352 2.34 -8.33 -19.79
C TYR A 352 2.90 -7.23 -20.70
N GLN A 353 3.20 -7.54 -21.96
CA GLN A 353 3.71 -6.55 -22.90
C GLN A 353 2.73 -5.39 -23.05
N LYS A 354 1.46 -5.69 -23.31
CA LYS A 354 0.40 -4.69 -23.49
C LYS A 354 0.12 -3.93 -22.19
N GLU A 355 -0.09 -4.67 -21.10
CA GLU A 355 -0.58 -4.09 -19.84
C GLU A 355 0.50 -3.32 -19.07
N LEU A 356 1.77 -3.74 -19.15
CA LEU A 356 2.85 -3.17 -18.34
C LEU A 356 3.87 -2.37 -19.15
N ILE A 357 4.13 -2.72 -20.42
CA ILE A 357 5.15 -2.03 -21.23
C ILE A 357 4.53 -1.01 -22.16
N ASP A 358 3.57 -1.41 -22.99
CA ASP A 358 2.94 -0.52 -23.96
C ASP A 358 2.10 0.57 -23.26
N SER A 359 1.59 0.28 -22.05
CA SER A 359 0.94 1.26 -21.17
C SER A 359 1.92 2.31 -20.59
N GLY A 360 3.23 2.07 -20.70
CA GLY A 360 4.27 2.93 -20.12
C GLY A 360 4.43 2.78 -18.60
N TYR A 361 3.91 1.71 -17.98
CA TYR A 361 4.11 1.45 -16.55
C TYR A 361 5.57 1.07 -16.26
N TYR A 362 6.14 0.18 -17.08
CA TYR A 362 7.56 -0.15 -17.09
C TYR A 362 8.18 0.13 -18.46
N LYS A 363 9.47 0.40 -18.48
CA LYS A 363 10.27 0.44 -19.70
C LYS A 363 10.77 -0.97 -20.03
N ALA A 364 10.82 -1.32 -21.31
CA ALA A 364 11.26 -2.65 -21.75
C ALA A 364 12.70 -3.00 -21.32
N ASP A 365 13.58 -2.01 -21.16
CA ASP A 365 14.96 -2.20 -20.70
C ASP A 365 15.07 -2.57 -19.22
N GLN A 366 14.07 -2.23 -18.39
CA GLN A 366 14.00 -2.62 -16.97
C GLN A 366 13.74 -4.12 -16.80
N LEU A 367 13.21 -4.79 -17.83
CA LEU A 367 12.90 -6.23 -17.79
C LEU A 367 14.08 -7.13 -18.25
N LYS A 368 15.16 -6.53 -18.70
CA LYS A 368 16.38 -7.26 -19.12
C LYS A 368 17.18 -7.80 -17.94
#